data_007d196a3bf914239a9a59f3d9c38210
#
_entry.id   007d196a3bf914239a9a59f3d9c38210
#
_cell.length_a   1.000
_cell.length_b   1.000
_cell.length_c   1.000
_cell.angle_alpha   90.00
_cell.angle_beta   90.00
_cell.angle_gamma   90.00
#
_symmetry.space_group_name_H-M   'P 1'
#
loop_
_entity.id
_entity.type
_entity.pdbx_description
1 polymer ?
#
loop_
_entity_poly.entity_id
_entity_poly.type
_entity_poly.pdbx_seq_one_letter_code
_entity_poly.pdbx_strand_id
1 'polypeptide(L)'
;MQMKKLLPILIGLSLTGFSTMSQAENLLQVYQQARTSNPDLRKSAADRDAAFEKINEARSPLLPQLGLGADYTYTNGFRDSNGVNSNVTSGSLQLTQSLFDMSKWRALTLQEKAAGIQDVTYQTDQQTLILNTATAYFNVLSAIDSLSYTEAQKQAIYRQLDQTTQRFNVGLVAITDVQNARSQYDTVLANEVTARNNLDNALESLRQVTGNYYPELASLNVDSFKTDKPQGVNSLLKEAENRNLSLLQARLSQDLAREQIRQAQDGHLPTLDLTASTGVSNTSYSGSKTNGTQYNDNDAGQNKIGLSFSLPLYQGGMVNSQVKQAQYNFVGASEQLESAHRSVVQTVRSSFNNINASISSINAYKQAVVSAQSSLDAMEAGYSVGTRTIVDVLDATTTLYNAKQQLSSARYNYLINQLNIKNALGTLNEQDLLALNNTLGKNVATSTDSVAPQNPQQDASADGYTSPATSKARLR
;
A
#
# COMPACT_ATOMS: atom_id res chain seq x y z
N MET A 1 44.82 3.05 -41.48
CA MET A 1 45.52 4.33 -41.69
C MET A 1 44.71 5.42 -40.99
N GLN A 2 45.32 5.90 -39.89
CA GLN A 2 45.22 7.21 -39.26
C GLN A 2 43.81 7.73 -38.87
N MET A 3 43.49 7.71 -37.56
CA MET A 3 43.95 8.66 -36.51
C MET A 3 43.54 10.11 -36.77
N LYS A 4 42.76 10.69 -35.91
CA LYS A 4 43.09 11.63 -34.82
C LYS A 4 41.91 12.51 -34.51
N LYS A 5 41.46 12.45 -33.23
CA LYS A 5 41.56 13.54 -32.25
C LYS A 5 40.77 14.81 -32.56
N LEU A 6 39.82 15.14 -31.67
CA LEU A 6 39.98 16.16 -30.64
C LEU A 6 38.74 16.36 -29.84
N LEU A 7 38.82 16.05 -28.56
CA LEU A 7 38.10 16.76 -27.49
C LEU A 7 38.69 18.17 -27.39
N PRO A 8 37.93 19.22 -27.09
CA PRO A 8 37.94 19.75 -25.75
C PRO A 8 36.54 20.15 -25.27
N ILE A 9 36.11 19.65 -24.09
CA ILE A 9 36.07 20.42 -22.84
C ILE A 9 35.63 21.86 -23.04
N LEU A 10 34.32 22.09 -22.78
CA LEU A 10 33.82 23.35 -22.26
C LEU A 10 32.99 23.06 -21.04
N ILE A 11 33.71 22.95 -19.91
CA ILE A 11 33.14 23.14 -18.59
C ILE A 11 32.76 24.62 -18.50
N GLY A 12 31.53 24.91 -18.90
CA GLY A 12 30.88 26.15 -18.55
C GLY A 12 30.32 26.01 -17.16
N LEU A 13 31.05 26.50 -16.17
CA LEU A 13 30.57 26.77 -14.83
C LEU A 13 29.40 27.79 -14.93
N SER A 14 28.20 27.33 -15.09
CA SER A 14 27.02 28.10 -14.71
C SER A 14 26.57 27.60 -13.34
N LEU A 15 27.24 28.10 -12.30
CA LEU A 15 26.65 28.27 -10.99
C LEU A 15 25.56 29.33 -11.11
N THR A 16 24.47 29.02 -11.79
CA THR A 16 23.21 29.63 -11.45
C THR A 16 22.77 28.91 -10.18
N GLY A 17 22.93 29.61 -9.06
CA GLY A 17 22.26 29.23 -7.84
C GLY A 17 20.77 29.02 -8.15
N PHE A 18 20.35 27.77 -8.28
CA PHE A 18 18.99 27.40 -7.99
C PHE A 18 18.84 27.65 -6.50
N SER A 19 18.45 28.89 -6.15
CA SER A 19 17.61 29.07 -4.98
C SER A 19 16.36 28.24 -5.29
N THR A 20 16.36 27.00 -4.85
CA THR A 20 15.13 26.24 -4.66
C THR A 20 14.35 27.08 -3.64
N MET A 21 13.47 27.97 -4.10
CA MET A 21 12.35 28.38 -3.28
C MET A 21 11.72 27.07 -2.84
N SER A 22 11.88 26.74 -1.57
CA SER A 22 11.15 25.68 -0.91
C SER A 22 9.67 26.05 -1.04
N GLN A 23 9.07 25.67 -2.16
CA GLN A 23 7.61 25.67 -2.24
C GLN A 23 7.17 24.51 -1.39
N ALA A 24 6.35 24.80 -0.37
CA ALA A 24 5.72 23.72 0.39
C ALA A 24 5.02 22.79 -0.56
N GLU A 25 5.34 21.51 -0.43
CA GLU A 25 4.78 20.51 -1.30
C GLU A 25 3.31 20.27 -0.97
N ASN A 26 2.49 20.36 -1.98
CA ASN A 26 1.07 20.12 -1.85
C ASN A 26 0.77 18.61 -2.00
N LEU A 27 -0.44 18.20 -1.63
CA LEU A 27 -0.84 16.80 -1.64
C LEU A 27 -0.62 16.12 -3.01
N LEU A 28 -0.87 16.81 -4.12
CA LEU A 28 -0.69 16.26 -5.46
C LEU A 28 0.80 16.02 -5.77
N GLN A 29 1.68 16.95 -5.41
CA GLN A 29 3.12 16.80 -5.61
C GLN A 29 3.68 15.65 -4.78
N VAL A 30 3.27 15.54 -3.52
CA VAL A 30 3.63 14.43 -2.62
C VAL A 30 3.20 13.09 -3.22
N TYR A 31 1.98 13.01 -3.76
CA TYR A 31 1.51 11.80 -4.43
C TYR A 31 2.30 11.48 -5.71
N GLN A 32 2.62 12.48 -6.54
CA GLN A 32 3.41 12.26 -7.75
C GLN A 32 4.80 11.72 -7.44
N GLN A 33 5.42 12.18 -6.37
CA GLN A 33 6.68 11.63 -5.87
C GLN A 33 6.48 10.19 -5.35
N ALA A 34 5.44 9.93 -4.56
CA ALA A 34 5.12 8.60 -4.08
C ALA A 34 4.91 7.61 -5.24
N ARG A 35 4.17 8.02 -6.28
CA ARG A 35 3.88 7.19 -7.46
C ARG A 35 5.14 6.70 -8.17
N THR A 36 6.19 7.50 -8.20
CA THR A 36 7.46 7.15 -8.85
C THR A 36 8.42 6.37 -7.95
N SER A 37 8.33 6.57 -6.64
CA SER A 37 9.30 6.04 -5.66
C SER A 37 8.78 4.88 -4.83
N ASN A 38 7.46 4.71 -4.72
CA ASN A 38 6.88 3.70 -3.83
C ASN A 38 7.22 2.27 -4.28
N PRO A 39 7.87 1.45 -3.42
CA PRO A 39 8.33 0.11 -3.78
C PRO A 39 7.18 -0.86 -4.02
N ASP A 40 6.07 -0.76 -3.28
CA ASP A 40 4.93 -1.67 -3.39
C ASP A 40 4.22 -1.50 -4.74
N LEU A 41 4.04 -0.24 -5.19
CA LEU A 41 3.48 0.03 -6.51
C LEU A 41 4.40 -0.43 -7.63
N ARG A 42 5.72 -0.24 -7.49
CA ARG A 42 6.73 -0.71 -8.46
C ARG A 42 6.76 -2.24 -8.54
N LYS A 43 6.63 -2.92 -7.39
CA LYS A 43 6.47 -4.38 -7.34
C LYS A 43 5.21 -4.82 -8.06
N SER A 44 4.07 -4.19 -7.79
CA SER A 44 2.79 -4.51 -8.45
C SER A 44 2.85 -4.31 -9.96
N ALA A 45 3.53 -3.26 -10.43
CA ALA A 45 3.79 -3.04 -11.86
C ALA A 45 4.64 -4.17 -12.48
N ALA A 46 5.70 -4.60 -11.78
CA ALA A 46 6.53 -5.72 -12.22
C ALA A 46 5.76 -7.05 -12.23
N ASP A 47 4.91 -7.31 -11.23
CA ASP A 47 4.05 -8.49 -11.16
C ASP A 47 3.04 -8.52 -12.33
N ARG A 48 2.46 -7.34 -12.67
CA ARG A 48 1.61 -7.21 -13.85
C ARG A 48 2.37 -7.52 -15.14
N ASP A 49 3.53 -6.92 -15.34
CA ASP A 49 4.33 -7.12 -16.54
C ASP A 49 4.78 -8.59 -16.66
N ALA A 50 5.14 -9.23 -15.54
CA ALA A 50 5.43 -10.66 -15.49
C ALA A 50 4.21 -11.53 -15.87
N ALA A 51 3.00 -11.14 -15.44
CA ALA A 51 1.78 -11.84 -15.79
C ALA A 51 1.46 -11.75 -17.30
N PHE A 52 1.73 -10.60 -17.92
CA PHE A 52 1.61 -10.41 -19.37
C PHE A 52 2.68 -11.21 -20.13
N GLU A 53 3.91 -11.30 -19.60
CA GLU A 53 4.96 -12.12 -20.23
C GLU A 53 4.64 -13.64 -20.16
N LYS A 54 3.94 -14.10 -19.14
CA LYS A 54 3.42 -15.48 -19.06
C LYS A 54 2.46 -15.84 -20.19
N ILE A 55 1.85 -14.85 -20.85
CA ILE A 55 1.05 -15.09 -22.06
C ILE A 55 1.96 -15.63 -23.19
N ASN A 56 3.15 -15.03 -23.36
CA ASN A 56 4.13 -15.49 -24.33
C ASN A 56 4.64 -16.91 -23.99
N GLU A 57 4.89 -17.17 -22.70
CA GLU A 57 5.21 -18.52 -22.21
C GLU A 57 4.09 -19.53 -22.55
N ALA A 58 2.82 -19.18 -22.27
CA ALA A 58 1.69 -20.05 -22.58
C ALA A 58 1.45 -20.24 -24.09
N ARG A 59 1.89 -19.29 -24.91
CA ARG A 59 1.85 -19.39 -26.39
C ARG A 59 2.94 -20.29 -26.92
N SER A 60 4.08 -20.40 -26.24
CA SER A 60 5.24 -21.13 -26.75
C SER A 60 4.97 -22.60 -27.10
N PRO A 61 4.13 -23.40 -26.38
CA PRO A 61 3.81 -24.75 -26.74
C PRO A 61 2.99 -24.91 -28.05
N LEU A 62 2.44 -23.79 -28.54
CA LEU A 62 1.73 -23.73 -29.84
C LEU A 62 2.68 -23.47 -31.02
N LEU A 63 3.92 -23.09 -30.75
CA LEU A 63 4.96 -22.80 -31.73
C LEU A 63 5.89 -24.00 -31.91
N PRO A 64 6.63 -24.10 -33.05
CA PRO A 64 7.61 -25.16 -33.23
C PRO A 64 8.66 -25.17 -32.13
N GLN A 65 8.91 -26.33 -31.55
CA GLN A 65 9.95 -26.57 -30.54
C GLN A 65 11.12 -27.30 -31.22
N LEU A 66 12.31 -26.73 -31.15
CA LEU A 66 13.54 -27.29 -31.69
C LEU A 66 14.51 -27.61 -30.57
N GLY A 67 14.92 -28.83 -30.46
CA GLY A 67 15.85 -29.33 -29.47
C GLY A 67 17.04 -30.06 -30.10
N LEU A 68 18.24 -29.86 -29.54
CA LEU A 68 19.44 -30.62 -29.84
C LEU A 68 19.75 -31.52 -28.65
N GLY A 69 19.88 -32.82 -28.88
CA GLY A 69 20.28 -33.78 -27.86
C GLY A 69 21.56 -34.52 -28.26
N ALA A 70 22.36 -34.86 -27.27
CA ALA A 70 23.52 -35.75 -27.41
C ALA A 70 23.53 -36.70 -26.22
N ASP A 71 23.63 -37.98 -26.53
CA ASP A 71 23.56 -39.04 -25.53
C ASP A 71 24.76 -39.98 -25.66
N TYR A 72 25.30 -40.40 -24.55
CA TYR A 72 26.28 -41.47 -24.46
C TYR A 72 25.73 -42.52 -23.50
N THR A 73 25.60 -43.75 -24.00
CA THR A 73 25.11 -44.87 -23.22
C THR A 73 26.08 -46.03 -23.28
N TYR A 74 26.58 -46.44 -22.13
CA TYR A 74 27.34 -47.68 -21.97
C TYR A 74 26.42 -48.75 -21.42
N THR A 75 26.29 -49.85 -22.14
CA THR A 75 25.52 -51.03 -21.72
C THR A 75 26.48 -52.17 -21.49
N ASN A 76 26.52 -52.68 -20.27
CA ASN A 76 27.26 -53.88 -19.92
C ASN A 76 26.33 -55.09 -20.07
N GLY A 77 26.75 -56.03 -20.95
CA GLY A 77 26.03 -57.27 -21.16
C GLY A 77 26.18 -58.23 -19.98
N PHE A 78 25.09 -58.38 -19.20
CA PHE A 78 25.03 -59.27 -18.04
C PHE A 78 24.01 -60.39 -18.27
N ARG A 79 24.44 -61.66 -18.14
CA ARG A 79 23.71 -62.91 -18.34
C ARG A 79 23.38 -63.25 -19.81
N ASP A 80 22.32 -62.68 -20.42
CA ASP A 80 21.79 -63.17 -21.73
C ASP A 80 22.43 -62.50 -22.95
N SER A 81 23.34 -61.55 -22.78
CA SER A 81 23.98 -60.79 -23.84
C SER A 81 25.35 -61.36 -24.27
N ASN A 82 25.63 -62.61 -23.95
CA ASN A 82 26.91 -63.30 -24.28
C ASN A 82 28.17 -62.54 -23.86
N GLY A 83 28.08 -61.71 -22.80
CA GLY A 83 29.22 -60.93 -22.31
C GLY A 83 29.63 -59.75 -23.21
N VAL A 84 28.76 -59.34 -24.14
CA VAL A 84 29.05 -58.21 -25.05
C VAL A 84 28.64 -56.88 -24.41
N ASN A 85 29.52 -55.93 -24.35
CA ASN A 85 29.25 -54.57 -23.97
C ASN A 85 29.03 -53.72 -25.21
N SER A 86 28.18 -52.69 -25.08
CA SER A 86 27.99 -51.71 -26.15
C SER A 86 28.16 -50.27 -25.66
N ASN A 87 28.80 -49.46 -26.48
CA ASN A 87 28.86 -48.02 -26.33
C ASN A 87 28.06 -47.39 -27.46
N VAL A 88 27.06 -46.61 -27.10
CA VAL A 88 26.23 -45.87 -28.06
C VAL A 88 26.47 -44.37 -27.81
N THR A 89 27.00 -43.69 -28.81
CA THR A 89 27.06 -42.25 -28.85
C THR A 89 26.06 -41.75 -29.89
N SER A 90 25.12 -40.89 -29.49
CA SER A 90 24.13 -40.35 -30.40
C SER A 90 24.03 -38.83 -30.32
N GLY A 91 23.75 -38.24 -31.46
CA GLY A 91 23.40 -36.81 -31.55
C GLY A 91 22.15 -36.66 -32.41
N SER A 92 21.18 -35.91 -31.95
CA SER A 92 19.92 -35.67 -32.65
C SER A 92 19.42 -34.27 -32.58
N LEU A 93 18.86 -33.77 -33.67
CA LEU A 93 18.09 -32.54 -33.74
C LEU A 93 16.63 -32.94 -33.92
N GLN A 94 15.74 -32.45 -33.04
CA GLN A 94 14.34 -32.76 -33.02
C GLN A 94 13.49 -31.51 -33.10
N LEU A 95 12.52 -31.48 -34.02
CA LEU A 95 11.44 -30.52 -34.13
C LEU A 95 10.15 -31.14 -33.67
N THR A 96 9.44 -30.47 -32.79
CA THR A 96 8.07 -30.86 -32.38
C THR A 96 7.13 -29.70 -32.58
N GLN A 97 6.01 -29.89 -33.24
CA GLN A 97 4.97 -28.89 -33.45
C GLN A 97 3.62 -29.48 -33.13
N SER A 98 2.93 -28.88 -32.19
CA SER A 98 1.53 -29.22 -31.94
C SER A 98 0.65 -28.64 -33.04
N LEU A 99 -0.05 -29.50 -33.80
CA LEU A 99 -0.95 -29.11 -34.86
C LEU A 99 -2.38 -28.90 -34.33
N PHE A 100 -2.78 -29.73 -33.38
CA PHE A 100 -4.08 -29.66 -32.72
C PHE A 100 -3.94 -30.14 -31.29
N ASP A 101 -4.14 -29.22 -30.33
CA ASP A 101 -4.22 -29.49 -28.89
C ASP A 101 -5.04 -28.40 -28.26
N MET A 102 -6.32 -28.66 -27.97
CA MET A 102 -7.23 -27.68 -27.43
C MET A 102 -6.83 -27.29 -26.01
N SER A 103 -6.20 -28.17 -25.23
CA SER A 103 -5.71 -27.84 -23.89
C SER A 103 -4.64 -26.75 -23.91
N LYS A 104 -3.74 -26.76 -24.89
CA LYS A 104 -2.71 -25.71 -25.07
C LYS A 104 -3.33 -24.37 -25.46
N TRP A 105 -4.31 -24.38 -26.38
CA TRP A 105 -5.06 -23.18 -26.74
C TRP A 105 -5.82 -22.61 -25.53
N ARG A 106 -6.43 -23.52 -24.74
CA ARG A 106 -7.16 -23.13 -23.54
C ARG A 106 -6.22 -22.55 -22.44
N ALA A 107 -5.04 -23.14 -22.30
CA ALA A 107 -4.01 -22.63 -21.38
C ALA A 107 -3.59 -21.20 -21.74
N LEU A 108 -3.45 -20.87 -23.04
CA LEU A 108 -3.20 -19.51 -23.49
C LEU A 108 -4.33 -18.56 -23.08
N THR A 109 -5.60 -18.94 -23.35
CA THR A 109 -6.78 -18.14 -22.96
C THR A 109 -6.85 -17.93 -21.44
N LEU A 110 -6.56 -18.96 -20.65
CA LEU A 110 -6.53 -18.85 -19.18
C LEU A 110 -5.45 -17.89 -18.71
N GLN A 111 -4.28 -17.91 -19.35
CA GLN A 111 -3.20 -17.00 -18.99
C GLN A 111 -3.51 -15.55 -19.38
N GLU A 112 -4.19 -15.32 -20.50
CA GLU A 112 -4.69 -13.99 -20.89
C GLU A 112 -5.69 -13.45 -19.85
N LYS A 113 -6.61 -14.29 -19.37
CA LYS A 113 -7.56 -13.92 -18.30
C LYS A 113 -6.85 -13.67 -16.97
N ALA A 114 -5.87 -14.49 -16.61
CA ALA A 114 -5.06 -14.29 -15.40
C ALA A 114 -4.26 -12.97 -15.45
N ALA A 115 -3.70 -12.62 -16.61
CA ALA A 115 -3.02 -11.35 -16.80
C ALA A 115 -3.99 -10.15 -16.66
N GLY A 116 -5.24 -10.29 -17.15
CA GLY A 116 -6.29 -9.30 -16.94
C GLY A 116 -6.64 -9.09 -15.46
N ILE A 117 -6.69 -10.15 -14.67
CA ILE A 117 -6.88 -10.06 -13.21
C ILE A 117 -5.71 -9.32 -12.56
N GLN A 118 -4.48 -9.61 -12.97
CA GLN A 118 -3.30 -8.94 -12.44
C GLN A 118 -3.26 -7.45 -12.80
N ASP A 119 -3.75 -7.07 -13.98
CA ASP A 119 -3.89 -5.66 -14.35
C ASP A 119 -4.89 -4.92 -13.46
N VAL A 120 -6.03 -5.54 -13.14
CA VAL A 120 -7.01 -4.98 -12.18
C VAL A 120 -6.38 -4.88 -10.77
N THR A 121 -5.56 -5.84 -10.36
CA THR A 121 -4.81 -5.75 -9.10
C THR A 121 -3.89 -4.54 -9.09
N TYR A 122 -3.15 -4.28 -10.16
CA TYR A 122 -2.30 -3.10 -10.28
C TYR A 122 -3.11 -1.78 -10.19
N GLN A 123 -4.27 -1.71 -10.84
CA GLN A 123 -5.16 -0.55 -10.73
C GLN A 123 -5.68 -0.35 -9.29
N THR A 124 -5.97 -1.43 -8.59
CA THR A 124 -6.35 -1.39 -7.16
C THR A 124 -5.22 -0.85 -6.30
N ASP A 125 -3.99 -1.29 -6.56
CA ASP A 125 -2.80 -0.83 -5.83
C ASP A 125 -2.51 0.66 -6.11
N GLN A 126 -2.79 1.14 -7.32
CA GLN A 126 -2.73 2.58 -7.63
C GLN A 126 -3.73 3.39 -6.80
N GLN A 127 -4.98 2.94 -6.70
CA GLN A 127 -5.98 3.60 -5.85
C GLN A 127 -5.60 3.54 -4.36
N THR A 128 -5.07 2.42 -3.93
CA THR A 128 -4.57 2.25 -2.56
C THR A 128 -3.43 3.22 -2.24
N LEU A 129 -2.51 3.43 -3.18
CA LEU A 129 -1.43 4.40 -3.01
C LEU A 129 -1.95 5.84 -2.89
N ILE A 130 -2.96 6.21 -3.70
CA ILE A 130 -3.62 7.53 -3.60
C ILE A 130 -4.18 7.71 -2.19
N LEU A 131 -4.94 6.73 -1.70
CA LEU A 131 -5.56 6.78 -0.38
C LEU A 131 -4.52 6.82 0.75
N ASN A 132 -3.50 5.97 0.68
CA ASN A 132 -2.45 5.89 1.70
C ASN A 132 -1.63 7.19 1.76
N THR A 133 -1.28 7.76 0.60
CA THR A 133 -0.54 9.03 0.53
C THR A 133 -1.36 10.17 1.14
N ALA A 134 -2.62 10.29 0.75
CA ALA A 134 -3.50 11.34 1.28
C ALA A 134 -3.74 11.16 2.79
N THR A 135 -3.96 9.92 3.24
CA THR A 135 -4.15 9.62 4.67
C THR A 135 -2.89 9.98 5.48
N ALA A 136 -1.70 9.58 5.01
CA ALA A 136 -0.44 9.92 5.67
C ALA A 136 -0.22 11.45 5.70
N TYR A 137 -0.51 12.15 4.60
CA TYR A 137 -0.41 13.61 4.51
C TYR A 137 -1.34 14.30 5.52
N PHE A 138 -2.62 13.93 5.57
CA PHE A 138 -3.57 14.52 6.51
C PHE A 138 -3.28 14.15 7.97
N ASN A 139 -2.72 12.96 8.24
CA ASN A 139 -2.27 12.59 9.57
C ASN A 139 -1.11 13.47 10.05
N VAL A 140 -0.17 13.85 9.17
CA VAL A 140 0.89 14.82 9.51
C VAL A 140 0.28 16.17 9.83
N LEU A 141 -0.63 16.69 9.02
CA LEU A 141 -1.29 17.96 9.29
C LEU A 141 -2.09 17.94 10.60
N SER A 142 -2.80 16.84 10.87
CA SER A 142 -3.52 16.64 12.14
C SER A 142 -2.58 16.63 13.35
N ALA A 143 -1.40 16.02 13.22
CA ALA A 143 -0.40 16.00 14.27
C ALA A 143 0.24 17.37 14.47
N ILE A 144 0.48 18.15 13.40
CA ILE A 144 0.94 19.55 13.47
C ILE A 144 -0.07 20.42 14.22
N ASP A 145 -1.35 20.32 13.88
CA ASP A 145 -2.42 21.06 14.54
C ASP A 145 -2.52 20.67 16.02
N SER A 146 -2.44 19.38 16.34
CA SER A 146 -2.47 18.88 17.71
C SER A 146 -1.31 19.44 18.54
N LEU A 147 -0.09 19.42 18.02
CA LEU A 147 1.08 20.00 18.68
C LEU A 147 0.93 21.51 18.83
N SER A 148 0.45 22.21 17.80
CA SER A 148 0.22 23.65 17.84
C SER A 148 -0.79 24.07 18.91
N TYR A 149 -1.90 23.32 19.05
CA TYR A 149 -2.89 23.57 20.10
C TYR A 149 -2.36 23.21 21.48
N THR A 150 -1.56 22.17 21.62
CA THR A 150 -0.91 21.80 22.88
C THR A 150 0.08 22.90 23.31
N GLU A 151 0.87 23.43 22.38
CA GLU A 151 1.76 24.56 22.63
C GLU A 151 0.99 25.81 23.05
N ALA A 152 -0.08 26.15 22.35
CA ALA A 152 -0.93 27.27 22.70
C ALA A 152 -1.58 27.10 24.09
N GLN A 153 -1.99 25.90 24.44
CA GLN A 153 -2.50 25.54 25.78
C GLN A 153 -1.41 25.70 26.84
N LYS A 154 -0.21 25.18 26.56
CA LYS A 154 0.96 25.34 27.45
C LYS A 154 1.23 26.82 27.76
N GLN A 155 1.26 27.65 26.72
CA GLN A 155 1.47 29.12 26.89
C GLN A 155 0.35 29.79 27.71
N ALA A 156 -0.90 29.37 27.51
CA ALA A 156 -2.04 29.89 28.28
C ALA A 156 -1.92 29.51 29.77
N ILE A 157 -1.66 28.22 30.04
CA ILE A 157 -1.53 27.74 31.43
C ILE A 157 -0.28 28.30 32.11
N TYR A 158 0.83 28.49 31.39
CA TYR A 158 2.01 29.14 31.92
C TYR A 158 1.69 30.57 32.40
N ARG A 159 0.96 31.34 31.60
CA ARG A 159 0.51 32.70 32.00
C ARG A 159 -0.38 32.67 33.24
N GLN A 160 -1.27 31.67 33.34
CA GLN A 160 -2.13 31.48 34.52
C GLN A 160 -1.30 31.12 35.77
N LEU A 161 -0.29 30.25 35.63
CA LEU A 161 0.66 29.89 36.68
C LEU A 161 1.45 31.11 37.17
N ASP A 162 2.01 31.89 36.24
CA ASP A 162 2.76 33.10 36.56
C ASP A 162 1.90 34.11 37.30
N GLN A 163 0.70 34.40 36.80
CA GLN A 163 -0.24 35.32 37.44
C GLN A 163 -0.64 34.82 38.83
N THR A 164 -0.90 33.53 39.03
CA THR A 164 -1.26 32.97 40.32
C THR A 164 -0.09 33.01 41.29
N THR A 165 1.12 32.78 40.83
CA THR A 165 2.35 32.94 41.62
C THR A 165 2.57 34.36 42.08
N GLN A 166 2.37 35.34 41.19
CA GLN A 166 2.46 36.77 41.55
C GLN A 166 1.42 37.17 42.61
N ARG A 167 0.16 36.69 42.47
CA ARG A 167 -0.92 36.92 43.46
C ARG A 167 -0.60 36.27 44.81
N PHE A 168 0.01 35.08 44.82
CA PHE A 168 0.45 34.41 46.04
C PHE A 168 1.56 35.19 46.73
N ASN A 169 2.55 35.74 46.03
CA ASN A 169 3.66 36.51 46.56
C ASN A 169 3.20 37.80 47.29
N VAL A 170 2.05 38.36 46.90
CA VAL A 170 1.44 39.50 47.56
C VAL A 170 0.29 39.10 48.52
N GLY A 171 0.11 37.82 48.81
CA GLY A 171 -0.84 37.29 49.78
C GLY A 171 -2.32 37.31 49.37
N LEU A 172 -2.62 37.38 48.08
CA LEU A 172 -3.99 37.44 47.55
C LEU A 172 -4.62 36.05 47.30
N VAL A 173 -3.81 35.00 47.17
CA VAL A 173 -4.28 33.63 46.94
C VAL A 173 -3.51 32.63 47.79
N ALA A 174 -4.05 31.43 47.96
CA ALA A 174 -3.39 30.39 48.74
C ALA A 174 -2.32 29.63 47.89
N ILE A 175 -1.34 29.03 48.58
CA ILE A 175 -0.31 28.18 47.92
C ILE A 175 -0.93 27.02 47.14
N THR A 176 -2.10 26.53 47.56
CA THR A 176 -2.86 25.47 46.86
C THR A 176 -3.23 25.85 45.43
N ASP A 177 -3.51 27.13 45.18
CA ASP A 177 -3.83 27.65 43.86
C ASP A 177 -2.62 27.60 42.94
N VAL A 178 -1.44 27.96 43.47
CA VAL A 178 -0.17 27.82 42.73
C VAL A 178 0.14 26.37 42.43
N GLN A 179 -0.07 25.46 43.38
CA GLN A 179 0.18 24.03 43.18
C GLN A 179 -0.77 23.42 42.16
N ASN A 180 -2.05 23.83 42.14
CA ASN A 180 -3.00 23.41 41.11
C ASN A 180 -2.58 23.89 39.71
N ALA A 181 -2.22 25.13 39.55
CA ALA A 181 -1.74 25.68 38.28
C ALA A 181 -0.43 25.01 37.85
N ARG A 182 0.47 24.71 38.77
CA ARG A 182 1.71 23.99 38.50
C ARG A 182 1.44 22.56 38.04
N SER A 183 0.58 21.81 38.71
CA SER A 183 0.21 20.46 38.35
C SER A 183 -0.37 20.42 36.92
N GLN A 184 -1.21 21.38 36.58
CA GLN A 184 -1.77 21.49 35.25
C GLN A 184 -0.72 21.82 34.18
N TYR A 185 0.22 22.73 34.50
CA TYR A 185 1.35 23.01 33.60
C TYR A 185 2.22 21.78 33.31
N ASP A 186 2.59 21.05 34.37
CA ASP A 186 3.41 19.84 34.26
C ASP A 186 2.67 18.76 33.44
N THR A 187 1.34 18.66 33.57
CA THR A 187 0.52 17.76 32.75
C THR A 187 0.56 18.13 31.27
N VAL A 188 0.47 19.41 30.94
CA VAL A 188 0.52 19.86 29.54
C VAL A 188 1.92 19.71 28.95
N LEU A 189 2.99 19.87 29.73
CA LEU A 189 4.35 19.53 29.31
C LEU A 189 4.47 18.06 28.90
N ALA A 190 3.89 17.13 29.69
CA ALA A 190 3.86 15.71 29.33
C ALA A 190 3.05 15.44 28.05
N ASN A 191 1.92 16.15 27.89
CA ASN A 191 1.11 16.06 26.66
C ASN A 191 1.87 16.60 25.44
N GLU A 192 2.66 17.67 25.60
CA GLU A 192 3.52 18.19 24.52
C GLU A 192 4.55 17.18 24.04
N VAL A 193 5.23 16.47 24.96
CA VAL A 193 6.17 15.40 24.61
C VAL A 193 5.47 14.31 23.76
N THR A 194 4.26 13.93 24.16
CA THR A 194 3.45 12.96 23.41
C THR A 194 3.07 13.51 22.02
N ALA A 195 2.66 14.76 21.94
CA ALA A 195 2.27 15.39 20.66
C ALA A 195 3.47 15.54 19.71
N ARG A 196 4.67 15.87 20.22
CA ARG A 196 5.92 15.88 19.44
C ARG A 196 6.23 14.51 18.86
N ASN A 197 6.20 13.48 19.69
CA ASN A 197 6.43 12.11 19.25
C ASN A 197 5.39 11.65 18.20
N ASN A 198 4.14 12.03 18.35
CA ASN A 198 3.10 11.73 17.37
C ASN A 198 3.36 12.39 16.01
N LEU A 199 3.84 13.64 16.01
CA LEU A 199 4.23 14.33 14.78
C LEU A 199 5.43 13.65 14.10
N ASP A 200 6.47 13.32 14.86
CA ASP A 200 7.64 12.62 14.32
C ASP A 200 7.25 11.27 13.70
N ASN A 201 6.39 10.50 14.38
CA ASN A 201 5.89 9.22 13.86
C ASN A 201 5.01 9.38 12.60
N ALA A 202 4.20 10.44 12.54
CA ALA A 202 3.39 10.74 11.35
C ALA A 202 4.28 11.12 10.16
N LEU A 203 5.36 11.87 10.37
CA LEU A 203 6.35 12.19 9.35
C LEU A 203 7.08 10.94 8.83
N GLU A 204 7.47 10.03 9.72
CA GLU A 204 8.07 8.75 9.30
C GLU A 204 7.08 7.88 8.52
N SER A 205 5.79 7.89 8.87
CA SER A 205 4.75 7.19 8.12
C SER A 205 4.58 7.78 6.72
N LEU A 206 4.62 9.10 6.57
CA LEU A 206 4.59 9.76 5.26
C LEU A 206 5.86 9.42 4.45
N ARG A 207 7.03 9.42 5.09
CA ARG A 207 8.29 9.02 4.46
C ARG A 207 8.26 7.56 3.99
N GLN A 208 7.67 6.65 4.74
CA GLN A 208 7.53 5.25 4.32
C GLN A 208 6.78 5.15 2.98
N VAL A 209 5.74 5.94 2.78
CA VAL A 209 4.94 5.92 1.55
C VAL A 209 5.66 6.60 0.39
N THR A 210 6.33 7.73 0.66
CA THR A 210 6.88 8.63 -0.39
C THR A 210 8.37 8.49 -0.62
N GLY A 211 9.11 7.98 0.37
CA GLY A 211 10.57 7.90 0.36
C GLY A 211 11.29 9.21 0.69
N ASN A 212 10.58 10.32 0.90
CA ASN A 212 11.15 11.66 1.06
C ASN A 212 10.75 12.30 2.38
N TYR A 213 11.57 13.26 2.83
CA TYR A 213 11.24 14.19 3.90
C TYR A 213 10.72 15.52 3.33
N TYR A 214 9.73 16.07 3.98
CA TYR A 214 9.09 17.33 3.60
C TYR A 214 9.28 18.36 4.73
N PRO A 215 10.11 19.40 4.53
CA PRO A 215 10.32 20.43 5.56
C PRO A 215 9.09 21.32 5.76
N GLU A 216 8.28 21.48 4.73
CA GLU A 216 7.03 22.23 4.73
C GLU A 216 5.96 21.52 3.93
N LEU A 217 4.72 21.59 4.40
CA LEU A 217 3.54 21.07 3.72
C LEU A 217 2.47 22.16 3.62
N ALA A 218 1.63 22.06 2.59
CA ALA A 218 0.47 22.94 2.48
C ALA A 218 -0.60 22.53 3.51
N SER A 219 -1.01 23.43 4.38
CA SER A 219 -2.01 23.21 5.42
C SER A 219 -3.44 23.37 4.91
N LEU A 220 -4.41 22.88 5.67
CA LEU A 220 -5.83 23.04 5.36
C LEU A 220 -6.23 24.53 5.49
N ASN A 221 -6.87 25.08 4.44
CA ASN A 221 -7.48 26.40 4.51
C ASN A 221 -8.84 26.30 5.21
N VAL A 222 -8.84 26.61 6.51
CA VAL A 222 -10.02 26.50 7.36
C VAL A 222 -11.13 27.46 6.94
N ASP A 223 -10.79 28.62 6.40
CA ASP A 223 -11.76 29.67 6.02
C ASP A 223 -12.56 29.29 4.77
N SER A 224 -11.94 28.57 3.84
CA SER A 224 -12.58 28.05 2.63
C SER A 224 -13.14 26.64 2.77
N PHE A 225 -12.90 25.99 3.91
CA PHE A 225 -13.33 24.62 4.13
C PHE A 225 -14.86 24.48 4.16
N LYS A 226 -15.40 23.63 3.29
CA LYS A 226 -16.82 23.32 3.21
C LYS A 226 -17.04 21.81 3.22
N THR A 227 -18.19 21.42 3.73
CA THR A 227 -18.63 20.02 3.75
C THR A 227 -19.77 19.84 2.75
N ASP A 228 -19.63 18.83 1.89
CA ASP A 228 -20.66 18.45 0.93
C ASP A 228 -21.29 17.10 1.34
N LYS A 229 -22.62 17.03 1.28
CA LYS A 229 -23.33 15.79 1.53
C LYS A 229 -23.14 14.83 0.35
N PRO A 230 -22.89 13.54 0.60
CA PRO A 230 -22.80 12.55 -0.46
C PRO A 230 -24.17 12.37 -1.14
N GLN A 231 -24.13 11.84 -2.37
CA GLN A 231 -25.33 11.38 -3.06
C GLN A 231 -26.07 10.30 -2.26
N GLY A 232 -27.33 10.03 -2.62
CA GLY A 232 -28.12 8.99 -1.96
C GLY A 232 -27.44 7.61 -2.02
N VAL A 233 -27.49 6.84 -0.94
CA VAL A 233 -26.80 5.55 -0.79
C VAL A 233 -27.10 4.56 -1.94
N ASN A 234 -28.32 4.54 -2.46
CA ASN A 234 -28.71 3.63 -3.55
C ASN A 234 -28.01 4.00 -4.88
N SER A 235 -27.80 5.29 -5.15
CA SER A 235 -27.02 5.74 -6.31
C SER A 235 -25.56 5.34 -6.19
N LEU A 236 -24.97 5.49 -5.01
CA LEU A 236 -23.61 5.10 -4.72
C LEU A 236 -23.41 3.57 -4.85
N LEU A 237 -24.37 2.77 -4.34
CA LEU A 237 -24.32 1.31 -4.49
C LEU A 237 -24.33 0.88 -5.96
N LYS A 238 -25.20 1.50 -6.77
CA LYS A 238 -25.25 1.20 -8.20
C LYS A 238 -23.95 1.59 -8.93
N GLU A 239 -23.33 2.68 -8.54
CA GLU A 239 -22.04 3.09 -9.09
C GLU A 239 -20.93 2.11 -8.67
N ALA A 240 -20.89 1.69 -7.40
CA ALA A 240 -19.93 0.72 -6.91
C ALA A 240 -20.06 -0.64 -7.61
N GLU A 241 -21.30 -1.12 -7.87
CA GLU A 241 -21.54 -2.37 -8.59
C GLU A 241 -20.91 -2.36 -10.01
N ASN A 242 -20.82 -1.19 -10.63
CA ASN A 242 -20.28 -1.06 -11.98
C ASN A 242 -18.77 -0.75 -12.02
N ARG A 243 -18.22 -0.10 -10.98
CA ARG A 243 -16.88 0.48 -11.03
C ARG A 243 -15.92 -0.05 -9.98
N ASN A 244 -16.40 -0.72 -8.95
CA ASN A 244 -15.55 -1.23 -7.88
C ASN A 244 -14.57 -2.28 -8.43
N LEU A 245 -13.27 -2.06 -8.21
CA LEU A 245 -12.21 -2.93 -8.76
C LEU A 245 -12.16 -4.30 -8.07
N SER A 246 -12.44 -4.37 -6.77
CA SER A 246 -12.49 -5.67 -6.05
C SER A 246 -13.62 -6.54 -6.56
N LEU A 247 -14.77 -5.95 -6.89
CA LEU A 247 -15.89 -6.66 -7.49
C LEU A 247 -15.58 -7.10 -8.92
N LEU A 248 -14.90 -6.26 -9.70
CA LEU A 248 -14.43 -6.60 -11.04
C LEU A 248 -13.44 -7.78 -10.99
N GLN A 249 -12.49 -7.76 -10.05
CA GLN A 249 -11.54 -8.84 -9.87
C GLN A 249 -12.24 -10.17 -9.53
N ALA A 250 -13.26 -10.14 -8.67
CA ALA A 250 -14.03 -11.32 -8.31
C ALA A 250 -14.83 -11.87 -9.53
N ARG A 251 -15.40 -10.99 -10.36
CA ARG A 251 -16.07 -11.38 -11.62
C ARG A 251 -15.11 -12.02 -12.62
N LEU A 252 -13.92 -11.44 -12.78
CA LEU A 252 -12.89 -12.02 -13.67
C LEU A 252 -12.37 -13.34 -13.13
N SER A 253 -12.26 -13.52 -11.83
CA SER A 253 -11.88 -14.78 -11.20
C SER A 253 -12.95 -15.86 -11.39
N GLN A 254 -14.23 -15.51 -11.33
CA GLN A 254 -15.33 -16.42 -11.65
C GLN A 254 -15.29 -16.83 -13.14
N ASP A 255 -15.03 -15.89 -14.05
CA ASP A 255 -14.93 -16.17 -15.47
C ASP A 255 -13.72 -17.07 -15.80
N LEU A 256 -12.59 -16.84 -15.10
CA LEU A 256 -11.42 -17.73 -15.16
C LEU A 256 -11.78 -19.18 -14.72
N ALA A 257 -12.49 -19.32 -13.60
CA ALA A 257 -12.92 -20.62 -13.11
C ALA A 257 -13.90 -21.34 -14.09
N ARG A 258 -14.74 -20.56 -14.77
CA ARG A 258 -15.60 -21.10 -15.86
C ARG A 258 -14.77 -21.65 -17.02
N GLU A 259 -13.72 -20.95 -17.41
CA GLU A 259 -12.82 -21.38 -18.48
C GLU A 259 -12.01 -22.63 -18.08
N GLN A 260 -11.68 -22.78 -16.79
CA GLN A 260 -11.02 -23.96 -16.25
C GLN A 260 -11.89 -25.23 -16.36
N ILE A 261 -13.22 -25.10 -16.29
CA ILE A 261 -14.13 -26.23 -16.57
C ILE A 261 -13.94 -26.71 -18.02
N ARG A 262 -13.88 -25.76 -18.97
CA ARG A 262 -13.66 -26.09 -20.39
C ARG A 262 -12.29 -26.72 -20.61
N GLN A 263 -11.25 -26.20 -19.91
CA GLN A 263 -9.92 -26.83 -19.98
C GLN A 263 -9.94 -28.28 -19.48
N ALA A 264 -10.64 -28.56 -18.40
CA ALA A 264 -10.78 -29.93 -17.91
C ALA A 264 -11.55 -30.83 -18.91
N GLN A 265 -12.57 -30.27 -19.57
CA GLN A 265 -13.32 -30.99 -20.63
C GLN A 265 -12.46 -31.28 -21.88
N ASP A 266 -11.50 -30.40 -22.19
CA ASP A 266 -10.58 -30.59 -23.32
C ASP A 266 -9.70 -31.85 -23.17
N GLY A 267 -9.57 -32.41 -21.95
CA GLY A 267 -8.94 -33.71 -21.70
C GLY A 267 -9.60 -34.92 -22.39
N HIS A 268 -10.82 -34.79 -22.93
CA HIS A 268 -11.49 -35.76 -23.76
C HIS A 268 -11.18 -35.62 -25.27
N LEU A 269 -10.55 -34.50 -25.66
CA LEU A 269 -10.29 -34.21 -27.07
C LEU A 269 -9.00 -34.89 -27.56
N PRO A 270 -8.90 -35.17 -28.87
CA PRO A 270 -7.66 -35.68 -29.44
C PRO A 270 -6.56 -34.63 -29.47
N THR A 271 -5.32 -35.11 -29.56
CA THR A 271 -4.13 -34.28 -29.88
C THR A 271 -3.51 -34.78 -31.18
N LEU A 272 -2.92 -33.85 -31.93
CA LEU A 272 -2.19 -34.14 -33.17
C LEU A 272 -0.87 -33.32 -33.14
N ASP A 273 0.23 -34.05 -33.14
CA ASP A 273 1.57 -33.48 -33.13
C ASP A 273 2.36 -33.87 -34.36
N LEU A 274 3.09 -32.95 -34.96
CA LEU A 274 4.10 -33.18 -36.00
C LEU A 274 5.47 -33.26 -35.31
N THR A 275 6.20 -34.32 -35.62
CA THR A 275 7.57 -34.51 -35.19
C THR A 275 8.48 -34.69 -36.40
N ALA A 276 9.61 -34.00 -36.38
CA ALA A 276 10.68 -34.23 -37.38
C ALA A 276 12.01 -34.32 -36.63
N SER A 277 12.83 -35.29 -37.00
CA SER A 277 14.13 -35.44 -36.39
C SER A 277 15.19 -35.87 -37.41
N THR A 278 16.40 -35.42 -37.20
CA THR A 278 17.59 -35.91 -37.85
C THR A 278 18.62 -36.26 -36.77
N GLY A 279 19.30 -37.37 -36.94
CA GLY A 279 20.24 -37.84 -35.95
C GLY A 279 21.26 -38.81 -36.51
N VAL A 280 22.40 -38.85 -35.82
CA VAL A 280 23.51 -39.77 -36.08
C VAL A 280 23.79 -40.56 -34.80
N SER A 281 24.15 -41.81 -34.95
CA SER A 281 24.57 -42.65 -33.83
C SER A 281 25.76 -43.53 -34.25
N ASN A 282 26.70 -43.65 -33.35
CA ASN A 282 27.81 -44.57 -33.44
C ASN A 282 27.64 -45.60 -32.32
N THR A 283 27.63 -46.88 -32.72
CA THR A 283 27.54 -47.99 -31.80
C THR A 283 28.79 -48.83 -31.92
N SER A 284 29.54 -48.98 -30.88
CA SER A 284 30.68 -49.87 -30.79
C SER A 284 30.46 -50.97 -29.78
N TYR A 285 30.95 -52.14 -30.13
CA TYR A 285 30.79 -53.36 -29.32
C TYR A 285 32.13 -53.82 -28.78
N SER A 286 32.18 -54.26 -27.55
CA SER A 286 33.36 -54.85 -26.91
C SER A 286 32.97 -55.99 -26.01
N GLY A 287 33.88 -56.98 -25.84
CA GLY A 287 33.67 -58.13 -24.98
C GLY A 287 33.84 -59.48 -25.68
N SER A 288 33.52 -60.58 -25.01
CA SER A 288 33.75 -61.94 -25.50
C SER A 288 32.69 -62.33 -26.54
N LYS A 289 33.16 -62.80 -27.70
CA LYS A 289 32.28 -63.35 -28.72
C LYS A 289 32.04 -64.85 -28.43
N THR A 290 30.91 -65.17 -27.87
CA THR A 290 30.46 -66.53 -27.60
C THR A 290 29.43 -66.98 -28.68
N ASN A 291 29.54 -68.18 -29.21
CA ASN A 291 28.60 -68.80 -30.17
C ASN A 291 28.49 -68.21 -31.58
N GLY A 292 29.62 -67.67 -32.14
CA GLY A 292 29.65 -67.32 -33.57
C GLY A 292 28.87 -66.12 -34.04
N THR A 293 28.18 -65.42 -33.15
CA THR A 293 27.49 -64.17 -33.46
C THR A 293 28.51 -63.01 -33.48
N GLN A 294 28.64 -62.39 -34.65
CA GLN A 294 29.56 -61.26 -34.84
C GLN A 294 28.75 -59.96 -34.63
N TYR A 295 29.18 -59.17 -33.61
CA TYR A 295 28.67 -57.83 -33.43
C TYR A 295 29.64 -56.88 -34.11
N ASN A 296 29.15 -56.11 -35.08
CA ASN A 296 29.93 -55.14 -35.79
C ASN A 296 29.63 -53.71 -35.31
N ASP A 297 30.65 -52.91 -35.20
CA ASP A 297 30.44 -51.48 -34.97
C ASP A 297 29.63 -50.88 -36.10
N ASN A 298 28.73 -49.99 -35.80
CA ASN A 298 27.82 -49.40 -36.75
C ASN A 298 27.66 -47.90 -36.56
N ASP A 299 27.86 -47.18 -37.65
CA ASP A 299 27.50 -45.78 -37.77
C ASP A 299 26.20 -45.64 -38.54
N ALA A 300 25.21 -45.03 -37.94
CA ALA A 300 23.89 -44.87 -38.55
C ALA A 300 23.46 -43.40 -38.49
N GLY A 301 22.94 -42.91 -39.59
CA GLY A 301 22.23 -41.63 -39.65
C GLY A 301 20.78 -41.88 -40.11
N GLN A 302 19.84 -41.14 -39.50
CA GLN A 302 18.44 -41.24 -39.92
C GLN A 302 17.73 -39.92 -39.85
N ASN A 303 16.82 -39.71 -40.79
CA ASN A 303 15.83 -38.66 -40.80
C ASN A 303 14.44 -39.25 -40.61
N LYS A 304 13.66 -38.68 -39.71
CA LYS A 304 12.30 -39.08 -39.42
C LYS A 304 11.38 -37.88 -39.50
N ILE A 305 10.22 -38.08 -40.11
CA ILE A 305 9.09 -37.18 -40.04
C ILE A 305 7.85 -37.99 -39.73
N GLY A 306 7.02 -37.55 -38.83
CA GLY A 306 5.86 -38.30 -38.39
C GLY A 306 4.74 -37.40 -37.85
N LEU A 307 3.53 -37.91 -37.97
CA LEU A 307 2.36 -37.34 -37.34
C LEU A 307 1.91 -38.29 -36.23
N SER A 308 1.71 -37.79 -35.06
CA SER A 308 1.20 -38.53 -33.90
C SER A 308 -0.19 -38.04 -33.56
N PHE A 309 -1.20 -38.93 -33.73
CA PHE A 309 -2.57 -38.71 -33.31
C PHE A 309 -2.83 -39.50 -32.03
N SER A 310 -3.34 -38.85 -30.98
CA SER A 310 -3.70 -39.50 -29.73
C SER A 310 -5.11 -39.09 -29.30
N LEU A 311 -5.94 -40.06 -29.03
CA LEU A 311 -7.30 -39.86 -28.50
C LEU A 311 -7.49 -40.73 -27.26
N PRO A 312 -7.60 -40.13 -26.05
CA PRO A 312 -7.85 -40.92 -24.86
C PRO A 312 -9.30 -41.39 -24.79
N LEU A 313 -9.52 -42.70 -24.97
CA LEU A 313 -10.85 -43.27 -24.92
C LEU A 313 -11.33 -43.55 -23.49
N TYR A 314 -10.43 -44.00 -22.62
CA TYR A 314 -10.74 -44.30 -21.24
C TYR A 314 -9.49 -44.12 -20.34
N GLN A 315 -9.60 -43.31 -19.33
CA GLN A 315 -8.50 -42.98 -18.38
C GLN A 315 -8.91 -43.24 -16.93
N GLY A 316 -9.68 -44.33 -16.67
CA GLY A 316 -10.10 -44.63 -15.29
C GLY A 316 -11.00 -43.60 -14.62
N GLY A 317 -11.68 -42.74 -15.38
CA GLY A 317 -12.53 -41.66 -14.84
C GLY A 317 -11.78 -40.37 -14.46
N MET A 318 -10.47 -40.26 -14.72
CA MET A 318 -9.63 -39.11 -14.35
C MET A 318 -10.21 -37.79 -14.88
N VAL A 319 -10.50 -37.69 -16.17
CA VAL A 319 -11.01 -36.45 -16.78
C VAL A 319 -12.37 -36.05 -16.21
N ASN A 320 -13.29 -37.03 -16.01
CA ASN A 320 -14.57 -36.74 -15.35
C ASN A 320 -14.40 -36.21 -13.95
N SER A 321 -13.42 -36.70 -13.20
CA SER A 321 -13.09 -36.20 -11.87
C SER A 321 -12.52 -34.79 -11.91
N GLN A 322 -11.64 -34.48 -12.87
CA GLN A 322 -11.09 -33.13 -13.09
C GLN A 322 -12.18 -32.14 -13.47
N VAL A 323 -13.13 -32.51 -14.32
CA VAL A 323 -14.28 -31.66 -14.66
C VAL A 323 -15.13 -31.37 -13.43
N LYS A 324 -15.41 -32.39 -12.60
CA LYS A 324 -16.15 -32.16 -11.34
C LYS A 324 -15.41 -31.25 -10.37
N GLN A 325 -14.09 -31.44 -10.24
CA GLN A 325 -13.26 -30.49 -9.41
C GLN A 325 -13.35 -29.08 -9.94
N ALA A 326 -13.23 -28.85 -11.24
CA ALA A 326 -13.34 -27.54 -11.86
C ALA A 326 -14.75 -26.93 -11.66
N GLN A 327 -15.81 -27.75 -11.70
CA GLN A 327 -17.18 -27.32 -11.40
C GLN A 327 -17.33 -26.87 -9.94
N TYR A 328 -16.76 -27.61 -8.98
CA TYR A 328 -16.77 -27.18 -7.58
C TYR A 328 -15.94 -25.93 -7.35
N ASN A 329 -14.80 -25.77 -8.04
CA ASN A 329 -14.00 -24.54 -8.00
C ASN A 329 -14.79 -23.34 -8.56
N PHE A 330 -15.57 -23.55 -9.62
CA PHE A 330 -16.46 -22.50 -10.15
C PHE A 330 -17.55 -22.11 -9.14
N VAL A 331 -18.15 -23.08 -8.44
CA VAL A 331 -19.09 -22.78 -7.34
C VAL A 331 -18.38 -21.95 -6.26
N GLY A 332 -17.18 -22.35 -5.85
CA GLY A 332 -16.37 -21.59 -4.89
C GLY A 332 -16.09 -20.16 -5.35
N ALA A 333 -15.72 -19.97 -6.63
CA ALA A 333 -15.50 -18.63 -7.20
C ALA A 333 -16.80 -17.82 -7.28
N SER A 334 -17.95 -18.45 -7.51
CA SER A 334 -19.26 -17.80 -7.50
C SER A 334 -19.66 -17.31 -6.10
N GLU A 335 -19.41 -18.13 -5.08
CA GLU A 335 -19.63 -17.73 -3.69
C GLU A 335 -18.65 -16.63 -3.24
N GLN A 336 -17.42 -16.66 -3.72
CA GLN A 336 -16.45 -15.61 -3.49
C GLN A 336 -16.89 -14.28 -4.13
N LEU A 337 -17.51 -14.31 -5.32
CA LEU A 337 -18.10 -13.15 -5.96
C LEU A 337 -19.25 -12.58 -5.12
N GLU A 338 -20.13 -13.43 -4.60
CA GLU A 338 -21.23 -12.99 -3.71
C GLU A 338 -20.67 -12.39 -2.41
N SER A 339 -19.65 -13.01 -1.82
CA SER A 339 -18.97 -12.46 -0.64
C SER A 339 -18.35 -11.09 -0.92
N ALA A 340 -17.67 -10.94 -2.06
CA ALA A 340 -17.10 -9.66 -2.50
C ALA A 340 -18.20 -8.60 -2.69
N HIS A 341 -19.34 -8.96 -3.31
CA HIS A 341 -20.47 -8.06 -3.47
C HIS A 341 -21.01 -7.57 -2.12
N ARG A 342 -21.23 -8.48 -1.17
CA ARG A 342 -21.70 -8.11 0.18
C ARG A 342 -20.70 -7.22 0.91
N SER A 343 -19.41 -7.49 0.77
CA SER A 343 -18.34 -6.66 1.33
C SER A 343 -18.34 -5.25 0.74
N VAL A 344 -18.50 -5.12 -0.57
CA VAL A 344 -18.60 -3.80 -1.24
C VAL A 344 -19.84 -3.05 -0.77
N VAL A 345 -21.00 -3.70 -0.70
CA VAL A 345 -22.23 -3.09 -0.17
C VAL A 345 -22.05 -2.59 1.26
N GLN A 346 -21.45 -3.40 2.12
CA GLN A 346 -21.15 -3.03 3.51
C GLN A 346 -20.20 -1.82 3.56
N THR A 347 -19.10 -1.84 2.76
CA THR A 347 -18.10 -0.77 2.73
C THR A 347 -18.70 0.54 2.24
N VAL A 348 -19.53 0.53 1.18
CA VAL A 348 -20.19 1.73 0.66
C VAL A 348 -21.16 2.31 1.69
N ARG A 349 -21.98 1.46 2.34
CA ARG A 349 -22.93 1.91 3.37
C ARG A 349 -22.21 2.48 4.59
N SER A 350 -21.16 1.83 5.06
CA SER A 350 -20.37 2.35 6.20
C SER A 350 -19.64 3.65 5.85
N SER A 351 -19.09 3.76 4.65
CA SER A 351 -18.45 5.00 4.18
C SER A 351 -19.46 6.16 4.07
N PHE A 352 -20.67 5.89 3.57
CA PHE A 352 -21.75 6.86 3.53
C PHE A 352 -22.15 7.32 4.95
N ASN A 353 -22.30 6.39 5.89
CA ASN A 353 -22.61 6.72 7.28
C ASN A 353 -21.47 7.54 7.92
N ASN A 354 -20.21 7.17 7.67
CA ASN A 354 -19.03 7.87 8.20
C ASN A 354 -18.93 9.31 7.70
N ILE A 355 -19.25 9.57 6.43
CA ILE A 355 -19.27 10.94 5.90
C ILE A 355 -20.37 11.77 6.58
N ASN A 356 -21.58 11.24 6.72
CA ASN A 356 -22.68 11.95 7.39
C ASN A 356 -22.36 12.21 8.87
N ALA A 357 -21.75 11.23 9.54
CA ALA A 357 -21.28 11.39 10.92
C ALA A 357 -20.19 12.47 11.02
N SER A 358 -19.22 12.49 10.08
CA SER A 358 -18.15 13.50 10.05
C SER A 358 -18.71 14.91 9.88
N ILE A 359 -19.69 15.11 8.99
CA ILE A 359 -20.36 16.41 8.79
C ILE A 359 -21.06 16.86 10.09
N SER A 360 -21.80 15.96 10.73
CA SER A 360 -22.48 16.26 11.98
C SER A 360 -21.49 16.57 13.10
N SER A 361 -20.39 15.82 13.21
CA SER A 361 -19.33 16.04 14.20
C SER A 361 -18.65 17.38 14.02
N ILE A 362 -18.32 17.79 12.78
CA ILE A 362 -17.73 19.10 12.50
C ILE A 362 -18.65 20.22 12.98
N ASN A 363 -19.95 20.14 12.69
CA ASN A 363 -20.90 21.16 13.12
C ASN A 363 -21.03 21.21 14.66
N ALA A 364 -21.07 20.05 15.31
CA ALA A 364 -21.11 19.96 16.77
C ALA A 364 -19.83 20.51 17.41
N TYR A 365 -18.63 20.16 16.91
CA TYR A 365 -17.38 20.68 17.45
C TYR A 365 -17.17 22.16 17.16
N LYS A 366 -17.65 22.71 16.03
CA LYS A 366 -17.67 24.16 15.82
C LYS A 366 -18.44 24.87 16.92
N GLN A 367 -19.63 24.38 17.27
CA GLN A 367 -20.41 24.94 18.35
C GLN A 367 -19.76 24.73 19.72
N ALA A 368 -19.13 23.58 19.94
CA ALA A 368 -18.42 23.29 21.18
C ALA A 368 -17.24 24.26 21.42
N VAL A 369 -16.49 24.61 20.37
CA VAL A 369 -15.40 25.61 20.46
C VAL A 369 -15.95 26.97 20.84
N VAL A 370 -17.05 27.42 20.23
CA VAL A 370 -17.70 28.70 20.57
C VAL A 370 -18.15 28.72 22.02
N SER A 371 -18.82 27.67 22.46
CA SER A 371 -19.31 27.54 23.85
C SER A 371 -18.16 27.46 24.86
N ALA A 372 -17.10 26.72 24.55
CA ALA A 372 -15.92 26.59 25.41
C ALA A 372 -15.15 27.93 25.52
N GLN A 373 -15.04 28.71 24.45
CA GLN A 373 -14.43 30.05 24.48
C GLN A 373 -15.25 30.97 25.36
N SER A 374 -16.56 31.04 25.19
CA SER A 374 -17.43 31.85 26.01
C SER A 374 -17.39 31.45 27.51
N SER A 375 -17.26 30.13 27.77
CA SER A 375 -17.09 29.65 29.15
C SER A 375 -15.76 30.08 29.75
N LEU A 376 -14.65 29.99 29.00
CA LEU A 376 -13.35 30.42 29.46
C LEU A 376 -13.36 31.94 29.78
N ASP A 377 -13.90 32.77 28.88
CA ASP A 377 -13.99 34.22 29.06
C ASP A 377 -14.80 34.56 30.34
N ALA A 378 -15.89 33.82 30.59
CA ALA A 378 -16.69 34.00 31.81
C ALA A 378 -15.94 33.57 33.10
N MET A 379 -15.19 32.42 33.02
CA MET A 379 -14.40 31.95 34.17
C MET A 379 -13.23 32.90 34.49
N GLU A 380 -12.54 33.41 33.47
CA GLU A 380 -11.49 34.40 33.66
C GLU A 380 -12.01 35.72 34.28
N ALA A 381 -13.14 36.20 33.79
CA ALA A 381 -13.82 37.37 34.38
C ALA A 381 -14.23 37.10 35.83
N GLY A 382 -14.83 35.95 36.14
CA GLY A 382 -15.20 35.58 37.50
C GLY A 382 -14.00 35.40 38.44
N TYR A 383 -12.91 34.85 37.94
CA TYR A 383 -11.65 34.73 38.69
C TYR A 383 -11.03 36.12 39.02
N SER A 384 -11.10 37.05 38.10
CA SER A 384 -10.57 38.39 38.30
C SER A 384 -11.25 39.13 39.44
N VAL A 385 -12.56 38.91 39.63
CA VAL A 385 -13.39 39.52 40.70
C VAL A 385 -13.55 38.62 41.93
N GLY A 386 -12.91 37.48 41.98
CA GLY A 386 -12.88 36.54 43.11
C GLY A 386 -14.14 35.68 43.32
N THR A 387 -14.99 35.56 42.28
CA THR A 387 -16.21 34.70 42.33
C THR A 387 -15.95 33.30 41.76
N ARG A 388 -14.84 33.05 41.13
CA ARG A 388 -14.40 31.77 40.59
C ARG A 388 -12.99 31.44 41.06
N THR A 389 -12.67 30.13 41.03
CA THR A 389 -11.36 29.61 41.42
C THR A 389 -10.42 29.53 40.22
N ILE A 390 -9.11 29.43 40.47
CA ILE A 390 -8.12 29.19 39.40
C ILE A 390 -8.38 27.83 38.73
N VAL A 391 -8.88 26.82 39.45
CA VAL A 391 -9.22 25.51 38.92
C VAL A 391 -10.30 25.62 37.85
N ASP A 392 -11.33 26.46 38.06
CA ASP A 392 -12.37 26.72 37.08
C ASP A 392 -11.82 27.25 35.76
N VAL A 393 -10.82 28.16 35.83
CA VAL A 393 -10.14 28.74 34.68
C VAL A 393 -9.26 27.71 33.96
N LEU A 394 -8.50 26.91 34.72
CA LEU A 394 -7.63 25.86 34.18
C LEU A 394 -8.47 24.76 33.43
N ASP A 395 -9.58 24.38 34.03
CA ASP A 395 -10.50 23.39 33.45
C ASP A 395 -11.18 23.92 32.16
N ALA A 396 -11.61 25.19 32.19
CA ALA A 396 -12.19 25.85 31.02
C ALA A 396 -11.15 26.00 29.88
N THR A 397 -9.89 26.34 30.22
CA THR A 397 -8.78 26.37 29.25
C THR A 397 -8.56 25.02 28.60
N THR A 398 -8.47 23.97 29.39
CA THR A 398 -8.30 22.61 28.91
C THR A 398 -9.46 22.18 28.01
N THR A 399 -10.69 22.50 28.40
CA THR A 399 -11.90 22.20 27.62
C THR A 399 -11.87 22.89 26.26
N LEU A 400 -11.47 24.16 26.20
CA LEU A 400 -11.34 24.91 24.94
C LEU A 400 -10.32 24.27 23.97
N TYR A 401 -9.12 23.99 24.45
CA TYR A 401 -8.07 23.44 23.58
C TYR A 401 -8.39 22.01 23.13
N ASN A 402 -9.02 21.19 23.99
CA ASN A 402 -9.53 19.90 23.60
C ASN A 402 -10.62 20.01 22.51
N ALA A 403 -11.54 20.97 22.62
CA ALA A 403 -12.56 21.20 21.60
C ALA A 403 -11.94 21.64 20.25
N LYS A 404 -10.91 22.49 20.27
CA LYS A 404 -10.16 22.90 19.07
C LYS A 404 -9.45 21.74 18.41
N GLN A 405 -8.81 20.85 19.18
CA GLN A 405 -8.16 19.64 18.66
C GLN A 405 -9.18 18.68 18.04
N GLN A 406 -10.33 18.46 18.69
CA GLN A 406 -11.40 17.61 18.17
C GLN A 406 -11.98 18.16 16.87
N LEU A 407 -12.17 19.48 16.76
CA LEU A 407 -12.64 20.10 15.53
C LEU A 407 -11.63 19.92 14.38
N SER A 408 -10.34 20.10 14.64
CA SER A 408 -9.30 19.89 13.63
C SER A 408 -9.27 18.44 13.16
N SER A 409 -9.24 17.49 14.09
CA SER A 409 -9.29 16.05 13.77
C SER A 409 -10.54 15.68 12.97
N ALA A 410 -11.71 16.23 13.31
CA ALA A 410 -12.95 15.98 12.59
C ALA A 410 -12.89 16.46 11.13
N ARG A 411 -12.22 17.59 10.85
CA ARG A 411 -12.02 18.10 9.49
C ARG A 411 -11.17 17.15 8.65
N TYR A 412 -10.02 16.71 9.18
CA TYR A 412 -9.16 15.76 8.47
C TYR A 412 -9.84 14.40 8.26
N ASN A 413 -10.56 13.90 9.27
CA ASN A 413 -11.33 12.67 9.14
C ASN A 413 -12.40 12.77 8.04
N TYR A 414 -13.04 13.93 7.90
CA TYR A 414 -13.99 14.16 6.81
C TYR A 414 -13.30 14.07 5.44
N LEU A 415 -12.14 14.69 5.25
CA LEU A 415 -11.38 14.62 4.00
C LEU A 415 -10.95 13.20 3.66
N ILE A 416 -10.47 12.46 4.66
CA ILE A 416 -10.11 11.04 4.49
C ILE A 416 -11.35 10.20 4.14
N ASN A 417 -12.49 10.44 4.80
CA ASN A 417 -13.74 9.73 4.51
C ASN A 417 -14.30 10.03 3.12
N GLN A 418 -14.08 11.22 2.57
CA GLN A 418 -14.39 11.52 1.16
C GLN A 418 -13.56 10.66 0.20
N LEU A 419 -12.29 10.43 0.48
CA LEU A 419 -11.45 9.54 -0.31
C LEU A 419 -11.85 8.07 -0.13
N ASN A 420 -12.18 7.67 1.09
CA ASN A 420 -12.65 6.32 1.39
C ASN A 420 -13.92 5.94 0.61
N ILE A 421 -14.89 6.85 0.50
CA ILE A 421 -16.10 6.56 -0.28
C ILE A 421 -15.78 6.44 -1.76
N LYS A 422 -14.91 7.29 -2.32
CA LYS A 422 -14.49 7.20 -3.72
C LYS A 422 -13.70 5.92 -4.00
N ASN A 423 -12.88 5.49 -3.07
CA ASN A 423 -12.19 4.21 -3.14
C ASN A 423 -13.18 3.03 -3.10
N ALA A 424 -14.19 3.08 -2.22
CA ALA A 424 -15.24 2.07 -2.16
C ALA A 424 -16.09 2.01 -3.44
N LEU A 425 -16.29 3.13 -4.11
CA LEU A 425 -16.95 3.20 -5.42
C LEU A 425 -16.05 2.72 -6.58
N GLY A 426 -14.74 2.65 -6.39
CA GLY A 426 -13.78 2.36 -7.44
C GLY A 426 -13.50 3.54 -8.37
N THR A 427 -13.85 4.75 -7.97
CA THR A 427 -13.70 5.97 -8.78
C THR A 427 -12.53 6.85 -8.36
N LEU A 428 -11.82 6.47 -7.30
CA LEU A 428 -10.70 7.25 -6.77
C LEU A 428 -9.59 7.39 -7.81
N ASN A 429 -9.21 8.63 -8.09
CA ASN A 429 -8.17 8.97 -9.07
C ASN A 429 -7.37 10.22 -8.66
N GLU A 430 -6.36 10.56 -9.45
CA GLU A 430 -5.48 11.70 -9.19
C GLU A 430 -6.21 13.06 -9.21
N GLN A 431 -7.32 13.18 -9.96
CA GLN A 431 -8.14 14.41 -10.00
C GLN A 431 -8.81 14.69 -8.65
N ASP A 432 -9.09 13.65 -7.87
CA ASP A 432 -9.64 13.80 -6.52
C ASP A 432 -8.63 14.46 -5.59
N LEU A 433 -7.35 14.13 -5.74
CA LEU A 433 -6.27 14.81 -5.01
C LEU A 433 -6.12 16.26 -5.45
N LEU A 434 -6.28 16.55 -6.75
CA LEU A 434 -6.27 17.92 -7.26
C LEU A 434 -7.43 18.74 -6.68
N ALA A 435 -8.62 18.15 -6.59
CA ALA A 435 -9.78 18.81 -5.97
C ALA A 435 -9.52 19.11 -4.47
N LEU A 436 -8.91 18.18 -3.74
CA LEU A 436 -8.52 18.39 -2.34
C LEU A 436 -7.41 19.43 -2.22
N ASN A 437 -6.50 19.50 -3.15
CA ASN A 437 -5.44 20.50 -3.18
C ASN A 437 -5.98 21.94 -3.15
N ASN A 438 -7.14 22.18 -3.77
CA ASN A 438 -7.81 23.48 -3.74
C ASN A 438 -8.34 23.85 -2.34
N THR A 439 -8.42 22.90 -1.43
CA THR A 439 -8.79 23.14 -0.01
C THR A 439 -7.57 23.44 0.88
N LEU A 440 -6.38 23.28 0.33
CA LEU A 440 -5.13 23.59 1.02
C LEU A 440 -4.78 25.08 0.82
N GLY A 441 -4.02 25.63 1.75
CA GLY A 441 -3.69 27.05 1.79
C GLY A 441 -2.24 27.30 2.17
N LYS A 442 -2.03 27.90 3.34
CA LYS A 442 -0.72 28.34 3.82
C LYS A 442 0.22 27.17 4.06
N ASN A 443 1.51 27.42 3.85
CA ASN A 443 2.57 26.50 4.19
C ASN A 443 2.74 26.41 5.70
N VAL A 444 2.94 25.19 6.21
CA VAL A 444 3.31 24.93 7.60
C VAL A 444 4.60 24.13 7.65
N ALA A 445 5.48 24.51 8.58
CA ALA A 445 6.67 23.73 8.86
C ALA A 445 6.30 22.41 9.52
N THR A 446 7.06 21.38 9.20
CA THR A 446 6.84 20.02 9.72
C THR A 446 7.74 19.68 10.91
N SER A 447 8.81 20.46 11.12
CA SER A 447 9.70 20.27 12.27
C SER A 447 8.97 20.54 13.59
N THR A 448 9.08 19.64 14.56
CA THR A 448 8.52 19.78 15.91
C THR A 448 8.98 21.06 16.60
N ASP A 449 10.25 21.45 16.43
CA ASP A 449 10.82 22.67 17.01
C ASP A 449 10.31 23.93 16.33
N SER A 450 9.91 23.87 15.06
CA SER A 450 9.29 25.00 14.36
C SER A 450 7.83 25.20 14.74
N VAL A 451 7.10 24.09 15.01
CA VAL A 451 5.69 24.10 15.41
C VAL A 451 5.54 24.51 16.88
N ALA A 452 6.40 24.01 17.75
CA ALA A 452 6.41 24.26 19.18
C ALA A 452 7.86 24.54 19.64
N PRO A 453 8.36 25.80 19.50
CA PRO A 453 9.71 26.13 19.90
C PRO A 453 9.93 25.90 21.39
N GLN A 454 11.01 25.20 21.74
CA GLN A 454 11.40 25.05 23.14
C GLN A 454 11.87 26.39 23.69
N ASN A 455 11.31 26.82 24.81
CA ASN A 455 11.71 28.02 25.49
C ASN A 455 12.49 27.69 26.76
N PRO A 456 13.85 27.76 26.76
CA PRO A 456 14.67 27.35 27.89
C PRO A 456 14.39 28.13 29.18
N GLN A 457 13.84 29.36 29.08
CA GLN A 457 13.50 30.15 30.25
C GLN A 457 12.20 29.70 30.93
N GLN A 458 11.25 29.18 30.18
CA GLN A 458 10.03 28.63 30.75
C GLN A 458 10.29 27.25 31.39
N ASP A 459 11.12 26.43 30.76
CA ASP A 459 11.48 25.13 31.28
C ASP A 459 12.39 25.21 32.51
N ALA A 460 13.34 26.12 32.54
CA ALA A 460 14.22 26.34 33.70
C ALA A 460 13.50 26.94 34.92
N SER A 461 12.46 27.76 34.74
CA SER A 461 11.63 28.26 35.85
C SER A 461 10.76 27.12 36.45
N ALA A 462 10.54 26.07 35.67
CA ALA A 462 9.87 24.85 36.12
C ALA A 462 10.75 24.03 37.07
N ASP A 463 12.05 23.93 36.84
CA ASP A 463 13.00 23.16 37.66
C ASP A 463 13.44 23.86 38.95
N GLY A 464 13.22 25.17 39.08
CA GLY A 464 13.73 26.00 40.17
C GLY A 464 12.98 25.93 41.51
N TYR A 465 11.85 25.22 41.60
CA TYR A 465 11.07 25.09 42.82
C TYR A 465 11.44 23.83 43.59
N THR A 466 12.55 23.88 44.33
CA THR A 466 12.79 22.89 45.39
C THR A 466 11.65 23.03 46.44
N SER A 467 10.87 21.97 46.59
CA SER A 467 9.87 21.85 47.66
C SER A 467 10.51 22.25 49.00
N PRO A 468 9.90 23.14 49.79
CA PRO A 468 10.43 23.44 51.11
C PRO A 468 10.45 22.14 51.93
N ALA A 469 11.65 21.79 52.39
CA ALA A 469 11.88 20.60 53.17
C ALA A 469 10.84 20.49 54.30
N THR A 470 10.08 19.39 54.31
CA THR A 470 9.22 19.04 55.42
C THR A 470 10.07 18.96 56.68
N SER A 471 10.04 20.02 57.48
CA SER A 471 10.51 20.02 58.85
C SER A 471 9.76 18.94 59.60
N LYS A 472 10.40 17.81 59.83
CA LYS A 472 9.91 16.79 60.76
C LYS A 472 9.83 17.39 62.14
N ALA A 473 8.68 17.91 62.53
CA ALA A 473 8.36 18.16 63.92
C ALA A 473 8.30 16.79 64.63
N ARG A 474 9.36 16.46 65.39
CA ARG A 474 9.32 15.40 66.37
C ARG A 474 8.38 15.86 67.51
N LEU A 475 7.22 15.23 67.58
CA LEU A 475 6.43 15.23 68.81
C LEU A 475 7.14 14.35 69.84
N ARG A 476 7.51 14.97 70.93
CA ARG A 476 7.79 14.30 72.20
C ARG A 476 6.49 14.08 72.99
#